data_8603ae5f44e645b8c73889de03caa982
#
_entry.id   8603ae5f44e645b8c73889de03caa982
#
_cell.length_a   1.000
_cell.length_b   1.000
_cell.length_c   1.000
_cell.angle_alpha   90.00
_cell.angle_beta   90.00
_cell.angle_gamma   90.00
#
_symmetry.space_group_name_H-M   'P 1'
#
loop_
_entity.id
_entity.type
_entity.pdbx_description
1 polymer ?
#
loop_
_entity_poly.entity_id
_entity_poly.type
_entity_poly.pdbx_seq_one_letter_code
_entity_poly.pdbx_strand_id
1 'polypeptide(L)'
;MVSNGVNIPLVELINAGIEINGERLSAGITFNVTRGEFVCLHGPTGSGKSLALAMIAGILRPTFGEVRVAGDCLNNFDEREMAIVRRSMGIMMQECLLLDNRTILENVMLPSLAAEESYGKARMAAMNALDKCGIADLAQSRPHDLSAGQKQIASVARAIVNDPRLVLADEPCAHLEADNAHHLMDLLGEVSLSNVSVIVASPLQLNPSNVVCRPIMLQGGLR
;
A
#
# COMPACT_ATOMS: atom_id res chain seq x y z
N MET A 1 24.31 -7.08 -29.62
CA MET A 1 23.51 -5.86 -29.52
C MET A 1 22.71 -5.99 -28.23
N VAL A 2 23.12 -5.28 -27.18
CA VAL A 2 22.41 -5.27 -25.90
C VAL A 2 21.21 -4.34 -26.10
N SER A 3 20.00 -4.88 -26.09
CA SER A 3 18.78 -4.07 -26.09
C SER A 3 18.79 -3.25 -24.81
N ASN A 4 18.97 -1.94 -24.92
CA ASN A 4 18.66 -1.01 -23.85
C ASN A 4 17.15 -1.10 -23.58
N GLY A 5 16.73 -2.08 -22.78
CA GLY A 5 15.39 -2.15 -22.26
C GLY A 5 15.19 -0.92 -21.38
N VAL A 6 14.38 0.01 -21.82
CA VAL A 6 13.90 1.12 -20.98
C VAL A 6 13.24 0.46 -19.78
N ASN A 7 13.90 0.55 -18.63
CA ASN A 7 13.35 -0.01 -17.39
C ASN A 7 12.19 0.90 -16.94
N ILE A 8 10.98 0.58 -17.40
CA ILE A 8 9.78 1.35 -17.07
C ILE A 8 9.52 1.21 -15.57
N PRO A 9 9.51 2.32 -14.81
CA PRO A 9 9.17 2.28 -13.40
C PRO A 9 7.80 1.64 -13.16
N LEU A 10 7.63 0.96 -12.03
CA LEU A 10 6.32 0.44 -11.65
C LEU A 10 5.39 1.57 -11.25
N VAL A 11 5.90 2.57 -10.55
CA VAL A 11 5.17 3.77 -10.15
C VAL A 11 5.99 4.99 -10.54
N GLU A 12 5.34 6.02 -11.06
CA GLU A 12 5.97 7.29 -11.37
C GLU A 12 4.99 8.44 -11.09
N LEU A 13 5.42 9.39 -10.28
CA LEU A 13 4.75 10.67 -10.08
C LEU A 13 5.61 11.76 -10.70
N ILE A 14 5.02 12.60 -11.53
CA ILE A 14 5.69 13.69 -12.23
C ILE A 14 4.97 15.00 -11.87
N ASN A 15 5.53 15.74 -10.93
CA ASN A 15 4.95 16.99 -10.44
C ASN A 15 3.45 16.86 -10.11
N ALA A 16 3.05 15.68 -9.58
CA ALA A 16 1.65 15.36 -9.33
C ALA A 16 1.16 16.00 -8.02
N GLY A 17 -0.06 16.52 -8.05
CA GLY A 17 -0.64 17.16 -6.86
C GLY A 17 -2.10 17.52 -7.02
N ILE A 18 -2.65 18.09 -5.96
CA ILE A 18 -4.05 18.54 -5.88
C ILE A 18 -4.09 20.04 -5.69
N GLU A 19 -4.92 20.69 -6.49
CA GLU A 19 -5.27 22.10 -6.40
C GLU A 19 -6.80 22.21 -6.33
N ILE A 20 -7.32 22.96 -5.36
CA ILE A 20 -8.75 23.23 -5.18
C ILE A 20 -8.95 24.74 -5.14
N ASN A 21 -9.83 25.26 -5.98
CA ASN A 21 -10.15 26.69 -6.06
C ASN A 21 -8.94 27.63 -6.26
N GLY A 22 -7.91 27.14 -6.98
CA GLY A 22 -6.67 27.88 -7.21
C GLY A 22 -5.64 27.79 -6.06
N GLU A 23 -5.95 27.07 -5.00
CA GLU A 23 -5.01 26.80 -3.91
C GLU A 23 -4.46 25.38 -4.04
N ARG A 24 -3.13 25.27 -4.06
CA ARG A 24 -2.45 23.96 -4.04
C ARG A 24 -2.47 23.35 -2.64
N LEU A 25 -2.99 22.15 -2.52
CA LEU A 25 -2.95 21.40 -1.25
C LEU A 25 -1.60 20.73 -1.00
N SER A 26 -0.77 20.60 -2.03
CA SER A 26 0.59 20.07 -1.93
C SER A 26 1.50 20.72 -2.95
N ALA A 27 2.80 20.77 -2.65
CA ALA A 27 3.81 20.94 -3.68
C ALA A 27 3.71 19.76 -4.67
N GLY A 28 4.10 19.96 -5.93
CA GLY A 28 4.12 18.86 -6.91
C GLY A 28 5.07 17.75 -6.48
N ILE A 29 4.54 16.55 -6.34
CA ILE A 29 5.28 15.36 -5.88
C ILE A 29 5.93 14.71 -7.10
N THR A 30 7.24 14.45 -7.01
CA THR A 30 8.00 13.78 -8.08
C THR A 30 8.87 12.70 -7.49
N PHE A 31 8.62 11.46 -7.84
CA PHE A 31 9.47 10.30 -7.58
C PHE A 31 9.05 9.12 -8.46
N ASN A 32 9.89 8.10 -8.50
CA ASN A 32 9.56 6.82 -9.13
C ASN A 32 9.87 5.65 -8.21
N VAL A 33 9.29 4.49 -8.51
CA VAL A 33 9.55 3.21 -7.82
C VAL A 33 9.71 2.14 -8.88
N THR A 34 10.79 1.36 -8.78
CA THR A 34 11.05 0.23 -9.67
C THR A 34 10.41 -1.05 -9.13
N ARG A 35 10.33 -2.09 -9.97
CA ARG A 35 9.74 -3.37 -9.57
C ARG A 35 10.58 -4.04 -8.49
N GLY A 36 9.93 -4.59 -7.47
CA GLY A 36 10.56 -5.28 -6.35
C GLY A 36 11.27 -4.35 -5.36
N GLU A 37 11.09 -3.04 -5.47
CA GLU A 37 11.72 -2.06 -4.59
C GLU A 37 10.90 -1.82 -3.32
N PHE A 38 11.58 -1.71 -2.18
CA PHE A 38 11.00 -1.26 -0.93
C PHE A 38 11.32 0.22 -0.72
N VAL A 39 10.30 1.07 -0.66
CA VAL A 39 10.42 2.52 -0.53
C VAL A 39 9.76 3.02 0.73
N CYS A 40 10.43 3.88 1.49
CA CYS A 40 9.86 4.61 2.60
C CYS A 40 9.69 6.09 2.22
N LEU A 41 8.45 6.53 2.05
CA LEU A 41 8.10 7.95 1.93
C LEU A 41 8.06 8.55 3.33
N HIS A 42 9.02 9.40 3.65
CA HIS A 42 9.07 10.04 4.98
C HIS A 42 9.05 11.56 4.86
N GLY A 43 8.73 12.22 5.97
CA GLY A 43 8.64 13.68 6.03
C GLY A 43 7.60 14.15 7.04
N PRO A 44 7.52 15.45 7.32
CA PRO A 44 6.60 15.99 8.33
C PRO A 44 5.14 15.68 7.98
N THR A 45 4.28 15.77 8.98
CA THR A 45 2.82 15.70 8.78
C THR A 45 2.40 16.80 7.80
N GLY A 46 1.51 16.47 6.86
CA GLY A 46 1.10 17.40 5.80
C GLY A 46 2.07 17.51 4.62
N SER A 47 3.15 16.72 4.55
CA SER A 47 4.07 16.72 3.40
C SER A 47 3.54 16.06 2.12
N GLY A 48 2.32 15.50 2.15
CA GLY A 48 1.69 14.88 0.99
C GLY A 48 1.91 13.38 0.85
N LYS A 49 2.45 12.69 1.87
CA LYS A 49 2.69 11.22 1.83
C LYS A 49 1.41 10.43 1.53
N SER A 50 0.40 10.60 2.37
CA SER A 50 -0.92 9.94 2.19
C SER A 50 -1.59 10.37 0.87
N LEU A 51 -1.39 11.63 0.46
CA LEU A 51 -1.86 12.13 -0.82
C LEU A 51 -1.21 11.39 -1.99
N ALA A 52 0.11 11.19 -1.93
CA ALA A 52 0.85 10.42 -2.94
C ALA A 52 0.31 8.99 -3.04
N LEU A 53 0.14 8.29 -1.89
CA LEU A 53 -0.42 6.94 -1.89
C LEU A 53 -1.85 6.91 -2.43
N ALA A 54 -2.71 7.87 -2.06
CA ALA A 54 -4.08 7.97 -2.55
C ALA A 54 -4.14 8.21 -4.07
N MET A 55 -3.23 9.01 -4.62
CA MET A 55 -3.12 9.21 -6.07
C MET A 55 -2.64 7.94 -6.79
N ILE A 56 -1.63 7.24 -6.26
CA ILE A 56 -1.15 5.97 -6.82
C ILE A 56 -2.25 4.92 -6.80
N ALA A 57 -3.02 4.83 -5.70
CA ALA A 57 -4.15 3.91 -5.56
C ALA A 57 -5.35 4.30 -6.44
N GLY A 58 -5.32 5.45 -7.11
CA GLY A 58 -6.46 5.97 -7.86
C GLY A 58 -7.69 6.28 -7.01
N ILE A 59 -7.49 6.54 -5.72
CA ILE A 59 -8.53 7.03 -4.79
C ILE A 59 -8.75 8.53 -5.00
N LEU A 60 -7.67 9.25 -5.26
CA LEU A 60 -7.69 10.67 -5.62
C LEU A 60 -7.08 10.86 -7.00
N ARG A 61 -7.66 11.76 -7.80
CA ARG A 61 -7.09 12.14 -9.10
C ARG A 61 -6.22 13.38 -8.93
N PRO A 62 -5.00 13.40 -9.48
CA PRO A 62 -4.20 14.61 -9.50
C PRO A 62 -4.93 15.69 -10.33
N THR A 63 -4.92 16.93 -9.87
CA THR A 63 -5.45 18.06 -10.63
C THR A 63 -4.37 18.70 -11.50
N PHE A 64 -3.10 18.42 -11.21
CA PHE A 64 -1.96 18.80 -12.03
C PHE A 64 -0.86 17.71 -11.94
N GLY A 65 0.04 17.71 -12.93
CA GLY A 65 1.06 16.68 -13.07
C GLY A 65 0.51 15.34 -13.52
N GLU A 66 1.30 14.28 -13.39
CA GLU A 66 0.96 12.94 -13.86
C GLU A 66 1.25 11.87 -12.81
N VAL A 67 0.40 10.85 -12.77
CA VAL A 67 0.62 9.61 -12.02
C VAL A 67 0.57 8.44 -12.98
N ARG A 68 1.64 7.64 -12.99
CA ARG A 68 1.73 6.45 -13.84
C ARG A 68 1.94 5.20 -12.99
N VAL A 69 1.28 4.12 -13.38
CA VAL A 69 1.45 2.80 -12.77
C VAL A 69 1.64 1.79 -13.88
N ALA A 70 2.73 1.03 -13.83
CA ALA A 70 3.14 0.08 -14.86
C ALA A 70 3.25 0.69 -16.28
N GLY A 71 3.50 1.99 -16.37
CA GLY A 71 3.59 2.77 -17.61
C GLY A 71 2.29 3.45 -18.03
N ASP A 72 1.14 3.05 -17.48
CA ASP A 72 -0.16 3.64 -17.79
C ASP A 72 -0.40 4.92 -16.99
N CYS A 73 -0.84 6.00 -17.65
CA CYS A 73 -1.18 7.26 -17.02
C CYS A 73 -2.59 7.20 -16.43
N LEU A 74 -2.68 7.22 -15.11
CA LEU A 74 -3.95 7.08 -14.39
C LEU A 74 -4.87 8.30 -14.50
N ASN A 75 -4.34 9.46 -14.90
CA ASN A 75 -5.11 10.71 -14.95
C ASN A 75 -6.37 10.62 -15.83
N ASN A 76 -6.29 9.80 -16.88
CA ASN A 76 -7.34 9.67 -17.89
C ASN A 76 -8.25 8.45 -17.69
N PHE A 77 -7.96 7.61 -16.70
CA PHE A 77 -8.71 6.39 -16.45
C PHE A 77 -10.13 6.70 -15.94
N ASP A 78 -11.10 5.95 -16.42
CA ASP A 78 -12.45 5.97 -15.84
C ASP A 78 -12.52 5.19 -14.51
N GLU A 79 -13.70 5.20 -13.85
CA GLU A 79 -13.86 4.51 -12.55
C GLU A 79 -13.74 2.99 -12.66
N ARG A 80 -14.03 2.39 -13.82
CA ARG A 80 -13.90 0.94 -14.05
C ARG A 80 -12.43 0.57 -14.21
N GLU A 81 -11.70 1.35 -14.99
CA GLU A 81 -10.25 1.19 -15.17
C GLU A 81 -9.50 1.37 -13.84
N MET A 82 -9.87 2.40 -13.07
CA MET A 82 -9.33 2.62 -11.74
C MET A 82 -9.65 1.47 -10.77
N ALA A 83 -10.84 0.87 -10.85
CA ALA A 83 -11.18 -0.30 -10.05
C ALA A 83 -10.29 -1.51 -10.38
N ILE A 84 -9.95 -1.69 -11.66
CA ILE A 84 -9.01 -2.76 -12.11
C ILE A 84 -7.62 -2.51 -11.53
N VAL A 85 -7.12 -1.27 -11.61
CA VAL A 85 -5.83 -0.88 -11.04
C VAL A 85 -5.81 -1.14 -9.53
N ARG A 86 -6.84 -0.70 -8.78
CA ARG A 86 -6.93 -0.94 -7.33
C ARG A 86 -6.93 -2.42 -6.96
N ARG A 87 -7.60 -3.28 -7.74
CA ARG A 87 -7.62 -4.74 -7.51
C ARG A 87 -6.24 -5.40 -7.69
N SER A 88 -5.34 -4.78 -8.46
CA SER A 88 -3.97 -5.26 -8.67
C SER A 88 -3.00 -4.83 -7.58
N MET A 89 -3.46 -4.01 -6.62
CA MET A 89 -2.66 -3.47 -5.53
C MET A 89 -3.14 -3.98 -4.17
N GLY A 90 -2.22 -4.13 -3.24
CA GLY A 90 -2.51 -4.25 -1.82
C GLY A 90 -2.52 -2.86 -1.18
N ILE A 91 -3.59 -2.50 -0.48
CA ILE A 91 -3.72 -1.17 0.12
C ILE A 91 -3.96 -1.32 1.62
N MET A 92 -3.07 -0.73 2.41
CA MET A 92 -3.19 -0.56 3.85
C MET A 92 -3.38 0.92 4.15
N MET A 93 -4.55 1.27 4.66
CA MET A 93 -4.85 2.63 5.12
C MET A 93 -4.35 2.83 6.55
N GLN A 94 -4.20 4.08 6.96
CA GLN A 94 -3.77 4.46 8.32
C GLN A 94 -4.60 3.79 9.42
N GLU A 95 -5.91 3.70 9.23
CA GLU A 95 -6.78 2.85 10.04
C GLU A 95 -6.90 1.48 9.36
N CYS A 96 -6.83 0.38 10.13
CA CYS A 96 -6.89 -0.98 9.57
C CYS A 96 -8.19 -1.24 8.80
N LEU A 97 -9.27 -0.49 9.10
CA LEU A 97 -10.60 -0.60 8.47
C LEU A 97 -11.06 -2.06 8.34
N LEU A 98 -10.85 -2.86 9.40
CA LEU A 98 -11.41 -4.20 9.48
C LEU A 98 -12.89 -4.10 9.85
N LEU A 99 -13.73 -4.92 9.22
CA LEU A 99 -15.16 -4.97 9.50
C LEU A 99 -15.41 -5.73 10.82
N ASP A 100 -15.88 -5.05 11.85
CA ASP A 100 -16.07 -5.61 13.20
C ASP A 100 -17.09 -6.74 13.26
N ASN A 101 -18.05 -6.76 12.34
CA ASN A 101 -19.08 -7.79 12.24
C ASN A 101 -18.64 -9.03 11.43
N ARG A 102 -17.38 -9.10 11.00
CA ARG A 102 -16.78 -10.17 10.23
C ARG A 102 -15.61 -10.78 10.99
N THR A 103 -15.32 -12.05 10.72
CA THR A 103 -14.10 -12.69 11.20
C THR A 103 -12.88 -12.11 10.48
N ILE A 104 -11.68 -12.39 11.00
CA ILE A 104 -10.42 -12.00 10.33
C ILE A 104 -10.31 -12.68 8.98
N LEU A 105 -10.63 -13.96 8.88
CA LEU A 105 -10.68 -14.67 7.59
C LEU A 105 -11.61 -13.97 6.59
N GLU A 106 -12.83 -13.64 7.00
CA GLU A 106 -13.79 -12.93 6.14
C GLU A 106 -13.29 -11.54 5.72
N ASN A 107 -12.61 -10.81 6.60
CA ASN A 107 -11.98 -9.55 6.28
C ASN A 107 -10.89 -9.69 5.22
N VAL A 108 -10.03 -10.71 5.35
CA VAL A 108 -8.96 -10.99 4.40
C VAL A 108 -9.48 -11.52 3.06
N MET A 109 -10.64 -12.16 3.05
CA MET A 109 -11.29 -12.61 1.81
C MET A 109 -11.84 -11.46 0.95
N LEU A 110 -12.14 -10.28 1.53
CA LEU A 110 -12.87 -9.21 0.83
C LEU A 110 -12.25 -8.78 -0.51
N PRO A 111 -10.93 -8.55 -0.64
CA PRO A 111 -10.36 -8.16 -1.93
C PRO A 111 -10.50 -9.25 -3.00
N SER A 112 -10.41 -10.52 -2.62
CA SER A 112 -10.55 -11.65 -3.54
C SER A 112 -11.99 -11.79 -4.03
N LEU A 113 -12.97 -11.62 -3.13
CA LEU A 113 -14.38 -11.59 -3.50
C LEU A 113 -14.73 -10.37 -4.37
N ALA A 114 -14.13 -9.20 -4.11
CA ALA A 114 -14.27 -8.01 -4.94
C ALA A 114 -13.64 -8.17 -6.33
N ALA A 115 -12.68 -9.09 -6.47
CA ALA A 115 -12.12 -9.51 -7.75
C ALA A 115 -12.94 -10.62 -8.45
N GLU A 116 -14.17 -10.88 -7.94
CA GLU A 116 -15.12 -11.85 -8.49
C GLU A 116 -14.65 -13.32 -8.41
N GLU A 117 -13.68 -13.62 -7.54
CA GLU A 117 -13.28 -14.99 -7.27
C GLU A 117 -14.38 -15.76 -6.51
N SER A 118 -14.44 -17.07 -6.75
CA SER A 118 -15.38 -17.93 -6.03
C SER A 118 -15.06 -17.95 -4.52
N TYR A 119 -16.10 -18.13 -3.69
CA TYR A 119 -15.94 -18.18 -2.23
C TYR A 119 -14.87 -19.17 -1.77
N GLY A 120 -14.80 -20.35 -2.40
CA GLY A 120 -13.81 -21.39 -2.08
C GLY A 120 -12.38 -20.94 -2.37
N LYS A 121 -12.16 -20.29 -3.52
CA LYS A 121 -10.85 -19.73 -3.88
C LYS A 121 -10.47 -18.57 -2.97
N ALA A 122 -11.38 -17.62 -2.72
CA ALA A 122 -11.16 -16.49 -1.83
C ALA A 122 -10.80 -16.97 -0.40
N ARG A 123 -11.49 -18.00 0.10
CA ARG A 123 -11.20 -18.58 1.41
C ARG A 123 -9.81 -19.22 1.47
N MET A 124 -9.44 -19.97 0.43
CA MET A 124 -8.12 -20.61 0.35
C MET A 124 -7.00 -19.56 0.26
N ALA A 125 -7.15 -18.54 -0.58
CA ALA A 125 -6.21 -17.45 -0.71
C ALA A 125 -6.05 -16.69 0.62
N ALA A 126 -7.16 -16.41 1.32
CA ALA A 126 -7.15 -15.73 2.60
C ALA A 126 -6.45 -16.57 3.70
N MET A 127 -6.69 -17.89 3.77
CA MET A 127 -5.97 -18.75 4.71
C MET A 127 -4.47 -18.77 4.42
N ASN A 128 -4.06 -18.85 3.16
CA ASN A 128 -2.65 -18.79 2.77
C ASN A 128 -2.01 -17.43 3.14
N ALA A 129 -2.75 -16.32 2.96
CA ALA A 129 -2.25 -15.00 3.35
C ALA A 129 -2.10 -14.87 4.88
N LEU A 130 -3.05 -15.40 5.66
CA LEU A 130 -2.99 -15.43 7.12
C LEU A 130 -1.81 -16.29 7.62
N ASP A 131 -1.57 -17.44 6.96
CA ASP A 131 -0.45 -18.32 7.27
C ASP A 131 0.89 -17.64 6.99
N LYS A 132 1.05 -17.01 5.82
CA LYS A 132 2.23 -16.19 5.48
C LYS A 132 2.50 -15.08 6.49
N CYS A 133 1.46 -14.51 7.10
CA CYS A 133 1.56 -13.48 8.12
C CYS A 133 1.66 -14.04 9.54
N GLY A 134 1.69 -15.37 9.75
CA GLY A 134 1.84 -16.01 11.06
C GLY A 134 0.64 -15.85 12.00
N ILE A 135 -0.56 -15.58 11.47
CA ILE A 135 -1.79 -15.39 12.26
C ILE A 135 -2.96 -16.28 11.81
N ALA A 136 -2.67 -17.44 11.23
CA ALA A 136 -3.69 -18.38 10.76
C ALA A 136 -4.63 -18.86 11.89
N ASP A 137 -4.13 -18.95 13.11
CA ASP A 137 -4.88 -19.30 14.34
C ASP A 137 -5.95 -18.26 14.69
N LEU A 138 -5.78 -17.00 14.27
CA LEU A 138 -6.73 -15.92 14.50
C LEU A 138 -7.81 -15.81 13.41
N ALA A 139 -7.85 -16.74 12.45
CA ALA A 139 -8.77 -16.68 11.30
C ALA A 139 -10.25 -16.57 11.71
N GLN A 140 -10.67 -17.21 12.81
CA GLN A 140 -12.05 -17.19 13.29
C GLN A 140 -12.31 -16.08 14.32
N SER A 141 -11.29 -15.39 14.79
CA SER A 141 -11.43 -14.26 15.72
C SER A 141 -12.07 -13.06 15.02
N ARG A 142 -12.59 -12.13 15.81
CA ARG A 142 -13.12 -10.86 15.31
C ARG A 142 -12.13 -9.72 15.59
N PRO A 143 -12.21 -8.60 14.87
CA PRO A 143 -11.28 -7.48 15.05
C PRO A 143 -11.20 -6.97 16.52
N HIS A 144 -12.31 -6.98 17.26
CA HIS A 144 -12.32 -6.52 18.65
C HIS A 144 -11.56 -7.46 19.62
N ASP A 145 -11.31 -8.71 19.22
CA ASP A 145 -10.54 -9.68 20.02
C ASP A 145 -9.02 -9.53 19.82
N LEU A 146 -8.59 -8.74 18.83
CA LEU A 146 -7.19 -8.60 18.43
C LEU A 146 -6.54 -7.36 19.05
N SER A 147 -5.24 -7.50 19.39
CA SER A 147 -4.40 -6.34 19.70
C SER A 147 -4.20 -5.42 18.48
N ALA A 148 -3.73 -4.19 18.71
CA ALA A 148 -3.44 -3.25 17.62
C ALA A 148 -2.44 -3.84 16.61
N GLY A 149 -1.37 -4.50 17.07
CA GLY A 149 -0.38 -5.16 16.21
C GLY A 149 -0.99 -6.29 15.38
N GLN A 150 -1.81 -7.15 15.99
CA GLN A 150 -2.51 -8.23 15.27
C GLN A 150 -3.48 -7.70 14.21
N LYS A 151 -4.17 -6.58 14.48
CA LYS A 151 -5.02 -5.90 13.49
C LYS A 151 -4.20 -5.41 12.29
N GLN A 152 -3.02 -4.85 12.53
CA GLN A 152 -2.14 -4.41 11.45
C GLN A 152 -1.61 -5.60 10.63
N ILE A 153 -1.21 -6.68 11.28
CA ILE A 153 -0.80 -7.92 10.58
C ILE A 153 -1.96 -8.47 9.74
N ALA A 154 -3.19 -8.49 10.27
CA ALA A 154 -4.37 -8.89 9.50
C ALA A 154 -4.64 -7.95 8.30
N SER A 155 -4.33 -6.65 8.43
CA SER A 155 -4.38 -5.70 7.32
C SER A 155 -3.33 -6.00 6.25
N VAL A 156 -2.11 -6.44 6.64
CA VAL A 156 -1.10 -6.95 5.68
C VAL A 156 -1.64 -8.17 4.94
N ALA A 157 -2.16 -9.18 5.67
CA ALA A 157 -2.73 -10.37 5.06
C ALA A 157 -3.82 -10.04 4.04
N ARG A 158 -4.71 -9.09 4.39
CA ARG A 158 -5.74 -8.58 3.47
C ARG A 158 -5.14 -7.88 2.25
N ALA A 159 -4.07 -7.13 2.41
CA ALA A 159 -3.42 -6.44 1.31
C ALA A 159 -2.74 -7.40 0.31
N ILE A 160 -2.20 -8.52 0.79
CA ILE A 160 -1.45 -9.47 -0.06
C ILE A 160 -2.28 -10.63 -0.61
N VAL A 161 -3.57 -10.75 -0.26
CA VAL A 161 -4.41 -11.92 -0.57
C VAL A 161 -4.55 -12.23 -2.07
N ASN A 162 -4.44 -11.23 -2.93
CA ASN A 162 -4.53 -11.35 -4.38
C ASN A 162 -3.16 -11.37 -5.08
N ASP A 163 -2.07 -11.66 -4.35
CA ASP A 163 -0.70 -11.64 -4.86
C ASP A 163 -0.38 -10.35 -5.66
N PRO A 164 -0.53 -9.15 -5.04
CA PRO A 164 -0.38 -7.88 -5.72
C PRO A 164 1.07 -7.65 -6.15
N ARG A 165 1.28 -6.83 -7.20
CA ARG A 165 2.61 -6.38 -7.61
C ARG A 165 3.11 -5.16 -6.84
N LEU A 166 2.20 -4.47 -6.16
CA LEU A 166 2.46 -3.25 -5.40
C LEU A 166 1.64 -3.27 -4.12
N VAL A 167 2.30 -3.02 -2.99
CA VAL A 167 1.65 -2.76 -1.70
C VAL A 167 1.88 -1.32 -1.31
N LEU A 168 0.81 -0.63 -0.96
CA LEU A 168 0.79 0.74 -0.45
C LEU A 168 0.39 0.69 1.03
N ALA A 169 1.24 1.20 1.93
CA ALA A 169 0.97 1.20 3.35
C ALA A 169 1.08 2.62 3.92
N ASP A 170 -0.04 3.18 4.34
CA ASP A 170 -0.12 4.52 4.92
C ASP A 170 -0.05 4.44 6.44
N GLU A 171 1.04 4.94 7.00
CA GLU A 171 1.35 4.95 8.44
C GLU A 171 1.06 3.59 9.15
N PRO A 172 1.55 2.46 8.62
CA PRO A 172 1.16 1.13 9.11
C PRO A 172 1.60 0.86 10.56
N CYS A 173 2.61 1.59 11.04
CA CYS A 173 3.13 1.47 12.40
C CYS A 173 2.58 2.52 13.37
N ALA A 174 1.59 3.33 12.95
CA ALA A 174 0.96 4.30 13.85
C ALA A 174 0.34 3.60 15.06
N HIS A 175 0.61 4.14 16.25
CA HIS A 175 0.10 3.62 17.53
C HIS A 175 0.59 2.20 17.91
N LEU A 176 1.65 1.68 17.27
CA LEU A 176 2.30 0.45 17.68
C LEU A 176 3.47 0.72 18.62
N GLU A 177 3.69 -0.19 19.56
CA GLU A 177 4.93 -0.25 20.32
C GLU A 177 6.11 -0.61 19.40
N ALA A 178 7.33 -0.24 19.79
CA ALA A 178 8.51 -0.36 18.95
C ALA A 178 8.73 -1.78 18.40
N ASP A 179 8.58 -2.79 19.23
CA ASP A 179 8.79 -4.20 18.82
C ASP A 179 7.76 -4.65 17.78
N ASN A 180 6.48 -4.26 17.97
CA ASN A 180 5.41 -4.54 17.04
C ASN A 180 5.60 -3.78 15.72
N ALA A 181 6.10 -2.54 15.78
CA ALA A 181 6.41 -1.76 14.59
C ALA A 181 7.56 -2.38 13.77
N HIS A 182 8.63 -2.83 14.43
CA HIS A 182 9.72 -3.54 13.77
C HIS A 182 9.25 -4.85 13.14
N HIS A 183 8.49 -5.65 13.87
CA HIS A 183 7.93 -6.90 13.34
C HIS A 183 7.04 -6.66 12.10
N LEU A 184 6.19 -5.64 12.13
CA LEU A 184 5.35 -5.28 10.98
C LEU A 184 6.18 -4.84 9.77
N MET A 185 7.24 -4.05 9.99
CA MET A 185 8.13 -3.61 8.92
C MET A 185 8.90 -4.79 8.32
N ASP A 186 9.37 -5.73 9.13
CA ASP A 186 10.05 -6.94 8.67
C ASP A 186 9.11 -7.85 7.87
N LEU A 187 7.83 -7.97 8.30
CA LEU A 187 6.81 -8.68 7.53
C LEU A 187 6.56 -8.04 6.16
N LEU A 188 6.48 -6.71 6.08
CA LEU A 188 6.38 -6.00 4.79
C LEU A 188 7.66 -6.19 3.95
N GLY A 189 8.82 -6.29 4.59
CA GLY A 189 10.09 -6.64 3.96
C GLY A 189 10.05 -8.04 3.33
N GLU A 190 9.52 -9.05 4.03
CA GLU A 190 9.33 -10.40 3.50
C GLU A 190 8.39 -10.42 2.29
N VAL A 191 7.32 -9.63 2.32
CA VAL A 191 6.44 -9.42 1.15
C VAL A 191 7.24 -8.89 -0.04
N SER A 192 8.14 -7.93 0.18
CA SER A 192 8.98 -7.37 -0.89
C SER A 192 9.95 -8.39 -1.48
N LEU A 193 10.50 -9.31 -0.68
CA LEU A 193 11.39 -10.39 -1.16
C LEU A 193 10.70 -11.32 -2.18
N SER A 194 9.37 -11.36 -2.20
CA SER A 194 8.57 -12.10 -3.17
C SER A 194 8.36 -11.32 -4.50
N ASN A 195 9.23 -10.35 -4.82
CA ASN A 195 9.16 -9.48 -6.01
C ASN A 195 7.91 -8.57 -6.02
N VAL A 196 7.39 -8.25 -4.86
CA VAL A 196 6.34 -7.26 -4.65
C VAL A 196 7.00 -5.92 -4.33
N SER A 197 6.60 -4.85 -5.02
CA SER A 197 7.06 -3.51 -4.63
C SER A 197 6.27 -3.02 -3.43
N VAL A 198 6.94 -2.39 -2.47
CA VAL A 198 6.29 -1.89 -1.25
C VAL A 198 6.59 -0.41 -1.09
N ILE A 199 5.56 0.40 -0.89
CA ILE A 199 5.68 1.81 -0.56
C ILE A 199 5.05 2.04 0.80
N VAL A 200 5.86 2.39 1.80
CA VAL A 200 5.41 2.75 3.14
C VAL A 200 5.47 4.27 3.31
N ALA A 201 4.37 4.89 3.66
CA ALA A 201 4.35 6.29 4.11
C ALA A 201 4.44 6.34 5.63
N SER A 202 5.37 7.14 6.16
CA SER A 202 5.54 7.30 7.61
C SER A 202 6.09 8.71 7.92
N PRO A 203 5.72 9.32 9.07
CA PRO A 203 6.37 10.55 9.53
C PRO A 203 7.87 10.36 9.80
N LEU A 204 8.24 9.18 10.27
CA LEU A 204 9.62 8.78 10.57
C LEU A 204 10.13 7.82 9.51
N GLN A 205 11.43 7.83 9.29
CA GLN A 205 12.07 6.82 8.47
C GLN A 205 12.09 5.49 9.25
N LEU A 206 11.25 4.55 8.83
CA LEU A 206 11.19 3.20 9.35
C LEU A 206 11.81 2.25 8.31
N ASN A 207 12.80 1.49 8.72
CA ASN A 207 13.47 0.53 7.84
C ASN A 207 13.19 -0.89 8.32
N PRO A 208 12.80 -1.81 7.43
CA PRO A 208 12.84 -3.23 7.73
C PRO A 208 14.29 -3.69 7.91
N SER A 209 14.51 -4.75 8.70
CA SER A 209 15.85 -5.28 8.94
C SER A 209 16.33 -6.24 7.84
N ASN A 210 15.41 -6.78 7.06
CA ASN A 210 15.61 -7.89 6.13
C ASN A 210 15.71 -7.48 4.64
N VAL A 211 15.44 -6.23 4.30
CA VAL A 211 15.56 -5.71 2.92
C VAL A 211 16.15 -4.31 2.90
N VAL A 212 16.72 -3.94 1.74
CA VAL A 212 17.19 -2.58 1.51
C VAL A 212 15.99 -1.67 1.26
N CYS A 213 15.80 -0.68 2.12
CA CYS A 213 14.76 0.34 1.98
C CYS A 213 15.36 1.61 1.37
N ARG A 214 14.76 2.10 0.28
CA ARG A 214 15.12 3.40 -0.28
C ARG A 214 14.27 4.50 0.36
N PRO A 215 14.87 5.44 1.10
CA PRO A 215 14.14 6.58 1.65
C PRO A 215 13.86 7.62 0.57
N ILE A 216 12.65 8.16 0.57
CA ILE A 216 12.26 9.33 -0.21
C ILE A 216 11.69 10.36 0.76
N MET A 217 12.36 11.49 0.88
CA MET A 217 11.89 12.58 1.74
C MET A 217 10.95 13.49 0.97
N LEU A 218 9.70 13.58 1.41
CA LEU A 218 8.77 14.59 0.94
C LEU A 218 8.89 15.85 1.80
N GLN A 219 9.29 16.93 1.14
CA GLN A 219 9.36 18.24 1.82
C GLN A 219 7.95 18.75 2.03
N GLY A 220 7.68 19.33 3.21
CA GLY A 220 6.36 19.82 3.57
C GLY A 220 5.80 20.80 2.54
N GLY A 221 4.46 20.73 2.41
CA GLY A 221 3.70 21.54 1.46
C GLY A 221 3.88 23.06 1.63
N LEU A 222 3.26 23.76 0.72
CA LEU A 222 3.19 25.21 0.66
C LEU A 222 2.93 25.81 2.05
N ARG A 223 3.80 26.74 2.43
CA ARG A 223 3.54 27.65 3.58
C ARG A 223 2.53 28.70 3.17
#